data_bbca13912c43a005ac6aa8bb02287cbc
#
_entry.id   bbca13912c43a005ac6aa8bb02287cbc
#
_cell.length_a   1.000
_cell.length_b   1.000
_cell.length_c   1.000
_cell.angle_alpha   90.00
_cell.angle_beta   90.00
_cell.angle_gamma   90.00
#
_symmetry.space_group_name_H-M   'P 1'
#
loop_
_entity.id
_entity.type
_entity.pdbx_description
1 polymer ?
#
loop_
_entity_poly.entity_id
_entity_poly.type
_entity_poly.pdbx_seq_one_letter_code
_entity_poly.pdbx_strand_id
1 'polypeptide(L)'
;MMFFCIFCKNGRYSANICYSISAKSSNFAVEMRKCKIKKMKRLFILVFALSAMTLMAQTPINIIIGSKAFTATLADSETGEAFAALLPLSVTMNELNGNEKYHYLSSSLPTAAYQPGTIHAGDLMLYGNNCVVLFYETFNTSYSYTRIGSIDDPSGLVSALGSGNVSVRFEKGQTTDLTSTLSKGEGVKVLRDGRLYINHNGATYNVQGGKVKNE
;
A
#
# COMPACT_ATOMS: atom_id res chain seq x y z
N MET A 1 26.68 47.98 -24.82
CA MET A 1 26.17 46.63 -24.63
C MET A 1 26.40 46.27 -23.17
N MET A 2 25.30 46.24 -22.36
CA MET A 2 25.39 46.02 -20.92
C MET A 2 25.39 44.50 -20.64
N PHE A 3 26.42 44.00 -19.97
CA PHE A 3 26.46 42.61 -19.51
C PHE A 3 26.26 42.57 -17.99
N PHE A 4 25.25 41.80 -17.55
CA PHE A 4 25.05 41.49 -16.14
C PHE A 4 25.94 40.32 -15.73
N CYS A 5 26.83 40.53 -14.79
CA CYS A 5 27.62 39.48 -14.16
C CYS A 5 27.01 39.11 -12.83
N ILE A 6 26.48 37.89 -12.70
CA ILE A 6 25.98 37.37 -11.44
C ILE A 6 27.09 36.54 -10.79
N PHE A 7 27.68 37.06 -9.73
CA PHE A 7 28.62 36.31 -8.89
C PHE A 7 27.88 35.61 -7.76
N CYS A 8 28.07 34.31 -7.68
CA CYS A 8 27.53 33.50 -6.58
C CYS A 8 28.67 33.22 -5.58
N LYS A 9 28.63 33.87 -4.43
CA LYS A 9 29.47 33.58 -3.26
C LYS A 9 28.54 33.27 -2.08
N ASN A 10 28.65 32.09 -1.50
CA ASN A 10 27.94 31.66 -0.30
C ASN A 10 26.40 31.70 -0.36
N GLY A 11 25.79 31.27 -1.47
CA GLY A 11 24.33 31.05 -1.52
C GLY A 11 23.43 32.27 -1.53
N ARG A 12 24.00 33.52 -1.64
CA ARG A 12 23.22 34.76 -1.79
C ARG A 12 23.51 35.39 -3.14
N TYR A 13 22.45 35.82 -3.83
CA TYR A 13 22.54 36.56 -5.08
C TYR A 13 22.70 38.05 -4.78
N SER A 14 23.80 38.62 -5.21
CA SER A 14 24.00 40.08 -5.25
C SER A 14 24.23 40.48 -6.70
N ALA A 15 23.41 41.41 -7.21
CA ALA A 15 23.57 41.99 -8.54
C ALA A 15 24.45 43.22 -8.44
N ASN A 16 25.67 43.12 -8.88
CA ASN A 16 26.56 44.28 -9.09
C ASN A 16 26.82 44.46 -10.58
N ILE A 17 26.67 45.71 -11.06
CA ILE A 17 26.93 46.13 -12.42
C ILE A 17 28.44 46.24 -12.58
N CYS A 18 29.06 45.41 -13.43
CA CYS A 18 30.45 45.56 -13.82
C CYS A 18 30.54 46.05 -15.24
N TYR A 19 31.29 47.15 -15.40
CA TYR A 19 31.65 47.73 -16.70
C TYR A 19 32.65 46.84 -17.44
N SER A 20 32.53 46.89 -18.75
CA SER A 20 33.23 46.14 -19.77
C SER A 20 34.76 46.15 -19.62
N ILE A 21 35.35 44.96 -19.70
CA ILE A 21 36.71 44.77 -20.22
C ILE A 21 36.64 43.61 -21.22
N SER A 22 37.08 43.96 -22.45
CA SER A 22 37.27 43.00 -23.55
C SER A 22 38.32 41.96 -23.15
N ALA A 23 37.95 40.71 -23.12
CA ALA A 23 38.93 39.62 -23.04
C ALA A 23 38.53 38.48 -23.97
N LYS A 24 39.32 38.30 -25.00
CA LYS A 24 39.46 37.05 -25.74
C LYS A 24 39.89 35.97 -24.75
N SER A 25 39.01 35.08 -24.37
CA SER A 25 39.41 33.86 -23.67
C SER A 25 38.43 32.73 -23.95
N SER A 26 38.94 31.70 -24.60
CA SER A 26 38.29 30.41 -24.84
C SER A 26 37.89 29.68 -23.54
N ASN A 27 38.40 30.12 -22.38
CA ASN A 27 38.16 29.50 -21.07
C ASN A 27 36.80 29.88 -20.47
N PHE A 28 36.22 31.04 -20.87
CA PHE A 28 34.94 31.49 -20.33
C PHE A 28 33.77 30.58 -20.74
N ALA A 29 33.78 30.08 -21.97
CA ALA A 29 32.76 29.18 -22.48
C ALA A 29 32.78 27.77 -21.77
N VAL A 30 34.00 27.35 -21.39
CA VAL A 30 34.19 26.08 -20.64
C VAL A 30 33.66 26.18 -19.19
N GLU A 31 33.88 27.32 -18.53
CA GLU A 31 33.39 27.59 -17.17
C GLU A 31 31.86 27.68 -17.12
N MET A 32 31.25 28.35 -18.11
CA MET A 32 29.79 28.45 -18.23
C MET A 32 29.15 27.07 -18.48
N ARG A 33 29.77 26.20 -19.25
CA ARG A 33 29.30 24.81 -19.47
C ARG A 33 29.40 23.99 -18.21
N LYS A 34 30.48 24.11 -17.43
CA LYS A 34 30.65 23.40 -16.14
C LYS A 34 29.60 23.84 -15.10
N CYS A 35 29.25 25.13 -15.04
CA CYS A 35 28.23 25.65 -14.15
C CYS A 35 26.83 25.17 -14.53
N LYS A 36 26.50 25.12 -15.83
CA LYS A 36 25.21 24.61 -16.34
C LYS A 36 25.04 23.11 -16.07
N ILE A 37 26.12 22.34 -16.25
CA ILE A 37 26.12 20.89 -15.98
C ILE A 37 25.97 20.59 -14.47
N LYS A 38 26.64 21.37 -13.59
CA LYS A 38 26.46 21.20 -12.12
C LYS A 38 25.06 21.53 -11.66
N LYS A 39 24.41 22.58 -12.20
CA LYS A 39 23.01 22.92 -11.90
C LYS A 39 22.04 21.84 -12.40
N MET A 40 22.25 21.31 -13.61
CA MET A 40 21.45 20.23 -14.16
C MET A 40 21.59 18.94 -13.35
N LYS A 41 22.80 18.55 -12.95
CA LYS A 41 23.01 17.38 -12.10
C LYS A 41 22.31 17.50 -10.74
N ARG A 42 22.33 18.67 -10.09
CA ARG A 42 21.60 18.92 -8.85
C ARG A 42 20.08 18.89 -9.04
N LEU A 43 19.58 19.41 -10.15
CA LEU A 43 18.16 19.35 -10.48
C LEU A 43 17.71 17.91 -10.76
N PHE A 44 18.51 17.11 -11.47
CA PHE A 44 18.25 15.69 -11.71
C PHE A 44 18.26 14.87 -10.41
N ILE A 45 19.18 15.15 -9.49
CA ILE A 45 19.24 14.48 -8.19
C ILE A 45 18.01 14.85 -7.34
N LEU A 46 17.56 16.12 -7.36
CA LEU A 46 16.33 16.54 -6.67
C LEU A 46 15.06 15.91 -7.27
N VAL A 47 14.97 15.83 -8.59
CA VAL A 47 13.83 15.18 -9.27
C VAL A 47 13.83 13.68 -9.03
N PHE A 48 15.00 13.03 -9.00
CA PHE A 48 15.12 11.59 -8.70
C PHE A 48 14.83 11.27 -7.22
N ALA A 49 15.18 12.18 -6.30
CA ALA A 49 14.83 12.03 -4.87
C ALA A 49 13.32 12.23 -4.60
N LEU A 50 12.61 13.01 -5.44
CA LEU A 50 11.17 13.19 -5.33
C LEU A 50 10.38 12.01 -5.91
N SER A 51 10.98 11.18 -6.77
CA SER A 51 10.33 10.00 -7.37
C SER A 51 10.41 8.74 -6.50
N ALA A 52 11.11 8.79 -5.38
CA ALA A 52 11.08 7.76 -4.34
C ALA A 52 9.89 7.92 -3.39
N MET A 53 8.72 8.37 -3.88
CA MET A 53 7.45 8.12 -3.21
C MET A 53 7.25 6.61 -3.27
N THR A 54 7.60 5.94 -2.18
CA THR A 54 7.21 4.54 -1.96
C THR A 54 5.71 4.47 -2.13
N LEU A 55 5.28 3.75 -3.16
CA LEU A 55 3.90 3.31 -3.29
C LEU A 55 3.67 2.43 -2.06
N MET A 56 3.07 2.98 -1.00
CA MET A 56 2.69 2.22 0.18
C MET A 56 1.63 1.24 -0.30
N ALA A 57 2.03 -0.01 -0.46
CA ALA A 57 1.12 -1.07 -0.85
C ALA A 57 0.17 -1.30 0.31
N GLN A 58 -1.12 -1.06 0.09
CA GLN A 58 -2.17 -1.41 1.05
C GLN A 58 -2.05 -2.89 1.39
N THR A 59 -2.06 -3.23 2.68
CA THR A 59 -1.85 -4.60 3.14
C THR A 59 -3.15 -5.39 3.01
N PRO A 60 -3.24 -6.35 2.07
CA PRO A 60 -4.40 -7.22 1.98
C PRO A 60 -4.41 -8.20 3.15
N ILE A 61 -5.61 -8.50 3.65
CA ILE A 61 -5.86 -9.53 4.64
C ILE A 61 -7.04 -10.40 4.20
N ASN A 62 -7.16 -11.58 4.80
CA ASN A 62 -8.32 -12.43 4.66
C ASN A 62 -9.10 -12.46 5.99
N ILE A 63 -10.41 -12.28 5.91
CA ILE A 63 -11.35 -12.42 7.02
C ILE A 63 -12.16 -13.70 6.77
N ILE A 64 -11.94 -14.72 7.61
CA ILE A 64 -12.52 -16.05 7.46
C ILE A 64 -13.64 -16.21 8.50
N ILE A 65 -14.83 -16.52 8.01
CA ILE A 65 -16.06 -16.70 8.82
C ILE A 65 -16.69 -18.04 8.43
N GLY A 66 -16.55 -19.05 9.28
CA GLY A 66 -16.94 -20.42 8.94
C GLY A 66 -16.16 -20.93 7.74
N SER A 67 -16.86 -21.27 6.64
CA SER A 67 -16.26 -21.72 5.38
C SER A 67 -16.07 -20.60 4.35
N LYS A 68 -16.47 -19.36 4.65
CA LYS A 68 -16.33 -18.21 3.74
C LYS A 68 -15.10 -17.39 4.08
N ALA A 69 -14.40 -16.95 3.04
CA ALA A 69 -13.28 -16.03 3.14
C ALA A 69 -13.61 -14.74 2.38
N PHE A 70 -13.36 -13.60 3.01
CA PHE A 70 -13.50 -12.26 2.44
C PHE A 70 -12.13 -11.62 2.37
N THR A 71 -11.78 -11.04 1.22
CA THR A 71 -10.61 -10.17 1.12
C THR A 71 -10.95 -8.81 1.72
N ALA A 72 -9.99 -8.26 2.43
CA ALA A 72 -10.10 -6.93 3.02
C ALA A 72 -8.78 -6.19 2.87
N THR A 73 -8.87 -4.87 2.76
CA THR A 73 -7.73 -3.99 2.63
C THR A 73 -7.59 -3.17 3.91
N LEU A 74 -6.43 -3.25 4.56
CA LEU A 74 -6.12 -2.43 5.74
C LEU A 74 -5.83 -0.99 5.31
N ALA A 75 -6.20 -0.05 6.18
CA ALA A 75 -5.87 1.35 6.00
C ALA A 75 -4.36 1.56 6.09
N ASP A 76 -3.84 2.45 5.25
CA ASP A 76 -2.45 2.92 5.31
C ASP A 76 -2.29 3.89 6.49
N SER A 77 -2.16 3.32 7.69
CA SER A 77 -2.12 4.05 8.96
C SER A 77 -1.43 3.22 10.04
N GLU A 78 -0.95 3.89 11.08
CA GLU A 78 -0.36 3.21 12.25
C GLU A 78 -1.32 2.17 12.88
N THR A 79 -2.63 2.44 12.84
CA THR A 79 -3.65 1.50 13.35
C THR A 79 -3.74 0.25 12.46
N GLY A 80 -3.75 0.43 11.13
CA GLY A 80 -3.78 -0.68 10.18
C GLY A 80 -2.53 -1.55 10.28
N GLU A 81 -1.35 -0.94 10.39
CA GLU A 81 -0.09 -1.65 10.58
C GLU A 81 -0.05 -2.41 11.91
N ALA A 82 -0.47 -1.77 13.01
CA ALA A 82 -0.53 -2.41 14.31
C ALA A 82 -1.52 -3.59 14.34
N PHE A 83 -2.67 -3.47 13.65
CA PHE A 83 -3.60 -4.58 13.50
C PHE A 83 -3.00 -5.71 12.65
N ALA A 84 -2.31 -5.40 11.56
CA ALA A 84 -1.61 -6.38 10.72
C ALA A 84 -0.53 -7.17 11.49
N ALA A 85 0.10 -6.54 12.50
CA ALA A 85 1.10 -7.19 13.36
C ALA A 85 0.48 -8.24 14.30
N LEU A 86 -0.83 -8.18 14.59
CA LEU A 86 -1.54 -9.17 15.41
C LEU A 86 -1.90 -10.44 14.63
N LEU A 87 -1.78 -10.44 13.30
CA LEU A 87 -2.21 -11.55 12.46
C LEU A 87 -1.19 -12.72 12.46
N PRO A 88 -1.64 -13.99 12.49
CA PRO A 88 -3.03 -14.42 12.44
C PRO A 88 -3.78 -14.25 13.78
N LEU A 89 -5.01 -13.74 13.74
CA LEU A 89 -5.84 -13.50 14.91
C LEU A 89 -7.17 -14.23 14.78
N SER A 90 -7.52 -15.08 15.78
CA SER A 90 -8.81 -15.76 15.84
C SER A 90 -9.56 -15.30 17.08
N VAL A 91 -10.76 -14.79 16.88
CA VAL A 91 -11.59 -14.21 17.96
C VAL A 91 -13.05 -14.63 17.82
N THR A 92 -13.75 -14.65 18.92
CA THR A 92 -15.23 -14.67 18.91
C THR A 92 -15.69 -13.22 18.97
N MET A 93 -16.43 -12.80 17.94
CA MET A 93 -17.05 -11.48 17.88
C MET A 93 -18.50 -11.58 18.37
N ASN A 94 -18.89 -10.64 19.21
CA ASN A 94 -20.23 -10.55 19.76
C ASN A 94 -21.13 -9.72 18.85
N GLU A 95 -22.42 -10.09 18.83
CA GLU A 95 -23.46 -9.35 18.13
C GLU A 95 -23.82 -8.06 18.89
N LEU A 96 -24.03 -6.97 18.15
CA LEU A 96 -24.58 -5.73 18.69
C LEU A 96 -25.49 -5.03 17.67
N ASN A 97 -26.66 -4.64 18.11
CA ASN A 97 -27.66 -3.79 17.41
C ASN A 97 -28.17 -4.32 16.05
N GLY A 98 -27.81 -5.51 15.60
CA GLY A 98 -28.20 -6.05 14.30
C GLY A 98 -27.45 -5.39 13.12
N ASN A 99 -26.31 -4.74 13.35
CA ASN A 99 -25.55 -4.03 12.33
C ASN A 99 -24.02 -4.19 12.46
N GLU A 100 -23.54 -4.74 13.60
CA GLU A 100 -22.10 -4.86 13.86
C GLU A 100 -21.74 -6.08 14.68
N LYS A 101 -20.53 -6.57 14.48
CA LYS A 101 -19.87 -7.56 15.36
C LYS A 101 -18.64 -6.88 15.98
N TYR A 102 -18.45 -7.08 17.29
CA TYR A 102 -17.34 -6.49 18.01
C TYR A 102 -16.54 -7.47 18.83
N HIS A 103 -15.27 -7.14 19.09
CA HIS A 103 -14.39 -7.88 19.99
C HIS A 103 -13.40 -6.93 20.65
N TYR A 104 -13.19 -7.11 21.97
CA TYR A 104 -12.16 -6.36 22.70
C TYR A 104 -10.81 -7.08 22.63
N LEU A 105 -9.81 -6.43 22.06
CA LEU A 105 -8.43 -6.91 22.07
C LEU A 105 -7.84 -6.84 23.46
N SER A 106 -6.87 -7.71 23.76
CA SER A 106 -6.10 -7.69 25.02
C SER A 106 -5.13 -6.51 25.13
N SER A 107 -4.78 -5.87 24.02
CA SER A 107 -3.88 -4.72 23.93
C SER A 107 -4.52 -3.58 23.15
N SER A 108 -4.11 -2.36 23.46
CA SER A 108 -4.55 -1.16 22.73
C SER A 108 -3.80 -1.03 21.40
N LEU A 109 -4.49 -0.46 20.41
CA LEU A 109 -3.92 -0.05 19.12
C LEU A 109 -3.77 1.48 19.07
N PRO A 110 -2.87 2.01 18.22
CA PRO A 110 -2.82 3.43 17.92
C PRO A 110 -4.17 3.94 17.43
N THR A 111 -4.52 5.19 17.76
CA THR A 111 -5.82 5.76 17.45
C THR A 111 -5.69 7.08 16.70
N ALA A 112 -6.55 7.26 15.67
CA ALA A 112 -6.77 8.50 14.94
C ALA A 112 -8.29 8.65 14.71
N ALA A 113 -9.02 8.87 15.83
CA ALA A 113 -10.48 8.84 15.82
C ALA A 113 -11.08 10.02 15.05
N TYR A 114 -12.08 9.74 14.23
CA TYR A 114 -12.87 10.72 13.48
C TYR A 114 -14.34 10.30 13.44
N GLN A 115 -15.21 11.23 13.10
CA GLN A 115 -16.64 10.95 12.88
C GLN A 115 -16.87 10.63 11.39
N PRO A 116 -17.14 9.37 11.02
CA PRO A 116 -17.34 9.01 9.61
C PRO A 116 -18.65 9.55 9.03
N GLY A 117 -19.63 9.89 9.87
CA GLY A 117 -20.97 10.27 9.45
C GLY A 117 -21.79 9.06 8.98
N THR A 118 -21.31 8.34 7.99
CA THR A 118 -21.90 7.09 7.47
C THR A 118 -20.91 5.95 7.64
N ILE A 119 -21.37 4.83 8.20
CA ILE A 119 -20.68 3.54 8.20
C ILE A 119 -21.20 2.73 7.01
N HIS A 120 -20.32 1.98 6.36
CA HIS A 120 -20.68 1.10 5.25
C HIS A 120 -20.50 -0.37 5.65
N ALA A 121 -21.32 -1.22 5.06
CA ALA A 121 -21.13 -2.67 5.22
C ALA A 121 -19.75 -3.08 4.76
N GLY A 122 -19.03 -3.86 5.58
CA GLY A 122 -17.63 -4.24 5.36
C GLY A 122 -16.60 -3.34 6.04
N ASP A 123 -16.99 -2.20 6.61
CA ASP A 123 -16.05 -1.36 7.37
C ASP A 123 -15.53 -2.10 8.60
N LEU A 124 -14.20 -2.08 8.76
CA LEU A 124 -13.49 -2.59 9.93
C LEU A 124 -12.90 -1.41 10.69
N MET A 125 -13.42 -1.17 11.88
CA MET A 125 -13.12 0.02 12.67
C MET A 125 -12.65 -0.35 14.09
N LEU A 126 -11.99 0.62 14.73
CA LEU A 126 -11.64 0.56 16.15
C LEU A 126 -12.50 1.56 16.91
N TYR A 127 -13.27 1.11 17.86
CA TYR A 127 -13.97 1.95 18.84
C TYR A 127 -13.13 2.05 20.10
N GLY A 128 -12.91 3.29 20.58
CA GLY A 128 -11.92 3.53 21.63
C GLY A 128 -10.51 3.15 21.16
N ASN A 129 -9.79 2.36 21.95
CA ASN A 129 -8.41 1.98 21.66
C ASN A 129 -8.18 0.47 21.51
N ASN A 130 -9.18 -0.37 21.79
CA ASN A 130 -9.04 -1.84 21.76
C ASN A 130 -10.28 -2.61 21.30
N CYS A 131 -11.40 -1.95 20.98
CA CYS A 131 -12.59 -2.60 20.51
C CYS A 131 -12.62 -2.64 18.97
N VAL A 132 -12.33 -3.79 18.39
CA VAL A 132 -12.44 -4.02 16.93
C VAL A 132 -13.91 -4.26 16.59
N VAL A 133 -14.41 -3.54 15.59
CA VAL A 133 -15.81 -3.59 15.13
C VAL A 133 -15.82 -3.89 13.63
N LEU A 134 -16.54 -4.94 13.24
CA LEU A 134 -16.84 -5.27 11.86
C LEU A 134 -18.30 -4.96 11.58
N PHE A 135 -18.55 -3.96 10.76
CA PHE A 135 -19.88 -3.54 10.37
C PHE A 135 -20.38 -4.36 9.17
N TYR A 136 -21.64 -4.78 9.21
CA TYR A 136 -22.25 -5.56 8.14
C TYR A 136 -23.52 -4.92 7.56
N GLU A 137 -23.91 -3.76 8.11
CA GLU A 137 -24.99 -2.90 7.58
C GLU A 137 -24.48 -1.48 7.36
N THR A 138 -25.15 -0.76 6.46
CA THR A 138 -24.86 0.66 6.18
C THR A 138 -25.83 1.56 6.93
N PHE A 139 -25.32 2.48 7.75
CA PHE A 139 -26.14 3.40 8.54
C PHE A 139 -25.38 4.69 8.90
N ASN A 140 -26.12 5.70 9.36
CA ASN A 140 -25.51 6.93 9.84
C ASN A 140 -25.18 6.84 11.34
N THR A 141 -24.03 7.39 11.70
CA THR A 141 -23.56 7.42 13.08
C THR A 141 -23.00 8.78 13.47
N SER A 142 -23.15 9.15 14.74
CA SER A 142 -22.47 10.28 15.36
C SER A 142 -21.26 9.87 16.23
N TYR A 143 -21.00 8.57 16.33
CA TYR A 143 -19.86 8.07 17.08
C TYR A 143 -18.55 8.27 16.33
N SER A 144 -17.45 8.32 17.08
CA SER A 144 -16.10 8.43 16.53
C SER A 144 -15.42 7.06 16.54
N TYR A 145 -14.74 6.76 15.44
CA TYR A 145 -14.00 5.52 15.24
C TYR A 145 -12.63 5.82 14.64
N THR A 146 -11.69 4.91 14.80
CA THR A 146 -10.45 4.89 14.01
C THR A 146 -10.56 3.81 12.93
N ARG A 147 -10.23 4.14 11.69
CA ARG A 147 -10.30 3.17 10.58
C ARG A 147 -9.17 2.16 10.69
N ILE A 148 -9.51 0.86 10.69
CA ILE A 148 -8.55 -0.25 10.55
C ILE A 148 -8.45 -0.67 9.08
N GLY A 149 -9.59 -0.77 8.38
CA GLY A 149 -9.66 -1.19 6.99
C GLY A 149 -11.09 -1.37 6.51
N SER A 150 -11.27 -2.13 5.43
CA SER A 150 -12.59 -2.53 4.93
C SER A 150 -12.51 -3.81 4.12
N ILE A 151 -13.58 -4.59 4.11
CA ILE A 151 -13.80 -5.70 3.18
C ILE A 151 -13.99 -5.12 1.77
N ASP A 152 -13.31 -5.72 0.78
CA ASP A 152 -13.32 -5.23 -0.60
C ASP A 152 -14.67 -5.51 -1.29
N ASP A 153 -15.25 -6.69 -1.02
CA ASP A 153 -16.61 -7.06 -1.46
C ASP A 153 -17.38 -7.67 -0.29
N PRO A 154 -18.32 -6.91 0.34
CA PRO A 154 -19.12 -7.39 1.46
C PRO A 154 -20.29 -8.29 1.05
N SER A 155 -20.42 -8.67 -0.22
CA SER A 155 -21.50 -9.55 -0.70
C SER A 155 -21.50 -10.89 0.06
N GLY A 156 -22.62 -11.18 0.72
CA GLY A 156 -22.81 -12.39 1.54
C GLY A 156 -22.21 -12.32 2.95
N LEU A 157 -21.70 -11.15 3.38
CA LEU A 157 -21.14 -10.95 4.73
C LEU A 157 -22.20 -11.16 5.81
N VAL A 158 -23.38 -10.57 5.67
CA VAL A 158 -24.53 -10.74 6.59
C VAL A 158 -24.85 -12.22 6.80
N SER A 159 -24.96 -12.97 5.69
CA SER A 159 -25.23 -14.41 5.73
C SER A 159 -24.13 -15.23 6.43
N ALA A 160 -22.87 -14.82 6.27
CA ALA A 160 -21.74 -15.51 6.90
C ALA A 160 -21.68 -15.23 8.41
N LEU A 161 -21.94 -13.98 8.82
CA LEU A 161 -21.90 -13.56 10.22
C LEU A 161 -23.08 -14.10 11.04
N GLY A 162 -24.26 -14.28 10.42
CA GLY A 162 -25.47 -14.72 11.11
C GLY A 162 -25.92 -13.74 12.22
N SER A 163 -26.94 -14.16 13.00
CA SER A 163 -27.58 -13.31 14.01
C SER A 163 -26.98 -13.37 15.40
N GLY A 164 -26.05 -14.29 15.66
CA GLY A 164 -25.44 -14.49 16.99
C GLY A 164 -23.96 -14.15 17.03
N ASN A 165 -23.31 -14.53 18.11
CA ASN A 165 -21.85 -14.46 18.19
C ASN A 165 -21.21 -15.39 17.16
N VAL A 166 -20.07 -14.99 16.59
CA VAL A 166 -19.45 -15.72 15.51
C VAL A 166 -17.92 -15.77 15.69
N SER A 167 -17.33 -16.91 15.34
CA SER A 167 -15.86 -17.03 15.29
C SER A 167 -15.36 -16.43 13.97
N VAL A 168 -14.45 -15.48 14.09
CA VAL A 168 -13.81 -14.80 12.95
C VAL A 168 -12.31 -14.97 13.05
N ARG A 169 -11.67 -15.29 11.93
CA ARG A 169 -10.22 -15.40 11.82
C ARG A 169 -9.71 -14.40 10.80
N PHE A 170 -8.79 -13.57 11.24
CA PHE A 170 -8.07 -12.61 10.43
C PHE A 170 -6.70 -13.19 10.09
N GLU A 171 -6.35 -13.22 8.81
CA GLU A 171 -5.06 -13.72 8.32
C GLU A 171 -4.41 -12.70 7.38
N LYS A 172 -3.08 -12.75 7.29
CA LYS A 172 -2.39 -11.99 6.25
C LYS A 172 -2.85 -12.48 4.89
N GLY A 173 -3.33 -11.56 4.07
CA GLY A 173 -3.61 -11.85 2.66
C GLY A 173 -2.30 -12.27 2.01
N GLN A 174 -2.35 -13.32 1.23
CA GLN A 174 -1.24 -13.60 0.35
C GLN A 174 -1.27 -12.52 -0.73
N THR A 175 -0.28 -11.62 -0.73
CA THR A 175 0.11 -10.99 -1.98
C THR A 175 0.36 -12.16 -2.93
N THR A 176 -0.39 -12.22 -4.01
CA THR A 176 -0.14 -13.18 -5.07
C THR A 176 1.20 -12.83 -5.73
N ASP A 177 2.29 -13.02 -5.00
CA ASP A 177 3.50 -13.49 -5.62
C ASP A 177 3.11 -14.84 -6.23
N LEU A 178 3.18 -14.97 -7.55
CA LEU A 178 2.82 -16.15 -8.32
C LEU A 178 3.71 -17.38 -8.03
N THR A 179 4.10 -17.55 -6.79
CA THR A 179 4.71 -18.74 -6.20
C THR A 179 3.71 -19.39 -5.24
N SER A 180 2.53 -19.79 -5.78
CA SER A 180 1.64 -20.66 -5.02
C SER A 180 2.34 -21.99 -4.80
N THR A 181 2.58 -22.35 -3.55
CA THR A 181 2.81 -23.73 -3.13
C THR A 181 1.55 -24.53 -3.45
N LEU A 182 1.52 -25.10 -4.65
CA LEU A 182 0.45 -26.00 -5.05
C LEU A 182 0.56 -27.31 -4.27
N SER A 183 -0.59 -27.73 -3.77
CA SER A 183 -0.79 -29.08 -3.26
C SER A 183 -0.32 -30.10 -4.31
N LYS A 184 0.38 -31.13 -3.81
CA LYS A 184 0.96 -32.24 -4.57
C LYS A 184 -0.09 -32.84 -5.52
N GLY A 185 0.00 -32.52 -6.84
CA GLY A 185 -0.87 -33.12 -7.86
C GLY A 185 -1.43 -32.17 -8.91
N GLU A 186 -1.44 -30.85 -8.69
CA GLU A 186 -1.92 -29.89 -9.70
C GLU A 186 -0.77 -29.14 -10.38
N GLY A 187 -0.88 -28.92 -11.69
CA GLY A 187 0.14 -28.21 -12.47
C GLY A 187 0.18 -26.72 -12.15
N VAL A 188 1.36 -26.17 -11.87
CA VAL A 188 1.58 -24.74 -11.59
C VAL A 188 1.56 -23.96 -12.90
N LYS A 189 0.72 -22.92 -12.98
CA LYS A 189 0.77 -21.96 -14.09
C LYS A 189 1.83 -20.89 -13.79
N VAL A 190 2.82 -20.76 -14.66
CA VAL A 190 3.92 -19.79 -14.54
C VAL A 190 3.94 -18.89 -15.77
N LEU A 191 3.96 -17.59 -15.57
CA LEU A 191 4.18 -16.61 -16.64
C LEU A 191 5.68 -16.29 -16.71
N ARG A 192 6.34 -16.57 -17.84
CA ARG A 192 7.74 -16.25 -18.09
C ARG A 192 7.84 -15.58 -19.46
N ASP A 193 8.45 -14.40 -19.55
CA ASP A 193 8.61 -13.61 -20.78
C ASP A 193 7.29 -13.39 -21.55
N GLY A 194 6.19 -13.10 -20.82
CA GLY A 194 4.87 -12.90 -21.40
C GLY A 194 4.19 -14.16 -21.91
N ARG A 195 4.77 -15.36 -21.69
CA ARG A 195 4.21 -16.65 -22.09
C ARG A 195 3.79 -17.48 -20.89
N LEU A 196 2.63 -18.13 -20.99
CA LEU A 196 2.09 -19.00 -19.96
C LEU A 196 2.68 -20.42 -20.11
N TYR A 197 3.21 -20.95 -19.00
CA TYR A 197 3.71 -22.32 -18.88
C TYR A 197 2.98 -23.04 -17.75
N ILE A 198 2.96 -24.37 -17.81
CA ILE A 198 2.39 -25.24 -16.77
C ILE A 198 3.51 -26.15 -16.28
N ASN A 199 3.87 -26.02 -15.01
CA ASN A 199 4.79 -26.93 -14.36
C ASN A 199 4.00 -28.06 -13.69
N HIS A 200 4.25 -29.30 -14.08
CA HIS A 200 3.62 -30.49 -13.52
C HIS A 200 4.68 -31.58 -13.32
N ASN A 201 4.76 -32.14 -12.11
CA ASN A 201 5.73 -33.20 -11.75
C ASN A 201 7.18 -32.91 -12.17
N GLY A 202 7.66 -31.68 -11.97
CA GLY A 202 9.02 -31.28 -12.31
C GLY A 202 9.29 -31.04 -13.79
N ALA A 203 8.28 -31.11 -14.64
CA ALA A 203 8.37 -30.80 -16.05
C ALA A 203 7.57 -29.54 -16.40
N THR A 204 8.09 -28.71 -17.32
CA THR A 204 7.44 -27.50 -17.82
C THR A 204 6.79 -27.79 -19.19
N TYR A 205 5.55 -27.38 -19.33
CA TYR A 205 4.77 -27.52 -20.56
C TYR A 205 4.29 -26.14 -21.04
N ASN A 206 4.20 -25.96 -22.35
CA ASN A 206 3.52 -24.80 -22.93
C ASN A 206 1.99 -24.98 -22.88
N VAL A 207 1.23 -23.94 -23.24
CA VAL A 207 -0.25 -24.00 -23.27
C VAL A 207 -0.85 -24.98 -24.23
N GLN A 208 -0.06 -25.46 -25.20
CA GLN A 208 -0.44 -26.53 -26.17
C GLN A 208 -0.10 -27.94 -25.65
N GLY A 209 0.44 -28.05 -24.40
CA GLY A 209 0.83 -29.35 -23.82
C GLY A 209 2.20 -29.86 -24.25
N GLY A 210 2.96 -29.11 -25.04
CA GLY A 210 4.33 -29.44 -25.42
C GLY A 210 5.30 -29.25 -24.25
N LYS A 211 6.13 -30.29 -23.97
CA LYS A 211 7.18 -30.23 -22.94
C LYS A 211 8.29 -29.27 -23.35
N VAL A 212 8.63 -28.29 -22.48
CA VAL A 212 9.70 -27.34 -22.73
C VAL A 212 10.95 -27.79 -21.98
N LYS A 213 12.11 -27.82 -22.66
CA LYS A 213 13.41 -28.07 -22.02
C LYS A 213 13.81 -26.83 -21.24
N ASN A 214 14.20 -26.99 -19.97
CA ASN A 214 14.84 -25.94 -19.20
C ASN A 214 16.29 -25.83 -19.71
N GLU A 215 16.64 -24.69 -20.34
CA GLU A 215 18.01 -24.29 -20.58
C GLU A 215 18.55 -23.58 -19.35
#